data_161f1c267dc6bbc562493dacadbf14b2
#
_entry.id   161f1c267dc6bbc562493dacadbf14b2
#
_cell.length_a   1.000
_cell.length_b   1.000
_cell.length_c   1.000
_cell.angle_alpha   90.00
_cell.angle_beta   90.00
_cell.angle_gamma   90.00
#
_symmetry.space_group_name_H-M   'P 1'
#
loop_
_entity.id
_entity.type
_entity.pdbx_description
1 polymer ?
#
loop_
_entity_poly.entity_id
_entity_poly.type
_entity_poly.pdbx_seq_one_letter_code
_entity_poly.pdbx_strand_id
1 'polypeptide(L)'
;MAFGIAAPLPYEAIGHGLLFVDIAIAMYDLDKFKRINDMYGPSAGDEVLVAVSEAVRSRLCEDEILVRWGGEEFIVIMKQNERRFEEHAQEIREAVEQLQLETGTVTISVGVAECSKENYQETIKHADTALYRAKNMGRNRVVMYCSEMDSADNGYCG
;
A
#
# COMPACT_ATOMS: atom_id res chain seq x y z
N MET A 1 -1.75 -16.78 -16.74
CA MET A 1 -3.02 -16.45 -16.04
C MET A 1 -3.28 -14.98 -16.20
N ALA A 2 -4.39 -14.63 -16.80
CA ALA A 2 -4.79 -13.23 -16.95
C ALA A 2 -5.20 -12.69 -15.58
N PHE A 3 -4.38 -11.81 -15.00
CA PHE A 3 -4.83 -10.95 -13.92
C PHE A 3 -5.87 -10.01 -14.52
N GLY A 4 -7.13 -10.19 -14.11
CA GLY A 4 -8.20 -9.33 -14.57
C GLY A 4 -7.82 -7.87 -14.33
N ILE A 5 -7.88 -7.09 -15.38
CA ILE A 5 -7.85 -5.64 -15.34
C ILE A 5 -8.95 -5.26 -14.34
N ALA A 6 -8.55 -4.62 -13.22
CA ALA A 6 -9.52 -4.08 -12.29
C ALA A 6 -10.45 -3.17 -13.09
N ALA A 7 -11.74 -3.48 -13.08
CA ALA A 7 -12.75 -2.59 -13.61
C ALA A 7 -12.55 -1.22 -12.94
N PRO A 8 -12.81 -0.11 -13.65
CA PRO A 8 -12.76 1.21 -13.04
C PRO A 8 -13.62 1.17 -11.77
N LEU A 9 -13.08 1.70 -10.67
CA LEU A 9 -13.79 1.79 -9.40
C LEU A 9 -15.21 2.30 -9.68
N PRO A 10 -16.26 1.62 -9.23
CA PRO A 10 -17.61 2.05 -9.52
C PRO A 10 -17.85 3.40 -8.82
N TYR A 11 -17.74 4.46 -9.60
CA TYR A 11 -18.03 5.84 -9.18
C TYR A 11 -19.42 5.95 -8.53
N GLU A 12 -20.33 5.08 -8.92
CA GLU A 12 -21.70 5.06 -8.41
C GLU A 12 -21.84 4.46 -6.99
N ALA A 13 -20.85 3.70 -6.51
CA ALA A 13 -20.91 3.13 -5.15
C ALA A 13 -20.64 4.18 -4.05
N ILE A 14 -20.13 5.35 -4.41
CA ILE A 14 -19.81 6.44 -3.46
C ILE A 14 -21.01 7.41 -3.29
N GLY A 15 -22.06 7.28 -4.11
CA GLY A 15 -23.07 8.32 -4.33
C GLY A 15 -24.31 8.33 -3.45
N HIS A 16 -24.69 7.30 -2.74
CA HIS A 16 -25.95 7.30 -1.99
C HIS A 16 -25.87 6.57 -0.64
N GLY A 17 -25.77 7.36 0.42
CA GLY A 17 -26.27 6.94 1.73
C GLY A 17 -25.31 6.14 2.61
N LEU A 18 -24.00 6.10 2.33
CA LEU A 18 -23.07 5.60 3.31
C LEU A 18 -22.86 6.65 4.40
N LEU A 19 -23.32 6.34 5.59
CA LEU A 19 -22.82 6.87 6.85
C LEU A 19 -21.29 6.99 6.74
N PHE A 20 -20.74 8.15 7.05
CA PHE A 20 -19.35 8.56 7.01
C PHE A 20 -18.40 7.45 7.45
N VAL A 21 -18.01 6.59 6.53
CA VAL A 21 -16.94 5.64 6.76
C VAL A 21 -15.67 6.33 6.33
N ASP A 22 -14.76 6.53 7.27
CA ASP A 22 -13.44 7.05 6.95
C ASP A 22 -12.69 5.99 6.14
N ILE A 23 -12.13 6.41 5.03
CA ILE A 23 -11.38 5.57 4.10
C ILE A 23 -9.95 6.11 4.04
N ALA A 24 -8.99 5.22 3.90
CA ALA A 24 -7.62 5.57 3.60
C ALA A 24 -7.11 4.82 2.37
N ILE A 25 -6.17 5.42 1.67
CA ILE A 25 -5.40 4.78 0.62
C ILE A 25 -4.02 4.48 1.18
N ALA A 26 -3.63 3.21 1.11
CA ALA A 26 -2.29 2.77 1.41
C ALA A 26 -1.60 2.31 0.13
N MET A 27 -0.49 2.95 -0.22
CA MET A 27 0.38 2.55 -1.32
C MET A 27 1.55 1.73 -0.80
N TYR A 28 1.76 0.58 -1.39
CA TYR A 28 2.79 -0.39 -1.06
C TYR A 28 3.73 -0.56 -2.24
N ASP A 29 5.02 -0.63 -1.95
CA ASP A 29 6.05 -0.90 -2.95
C ASP A 29 7.04 -1.93 -2.39
N LEU A 30 7.37 -2.95 -3.18
CA LEU A 30 8.34 -3.97 -2.79
C LEU A 30 9.75 -3.37 -2.76
N ASP A 31 10.37 -3.44 -1.61
CA ASP A 31 11.71 -2.90 -1.43
C ASP A 31 12.75 -3.69 -2.23
N LYS A 32 13.50 -2.98 -3.07
CA LYS A 32 14.59 -3.55 -3.88
C LYS A 32 14.16 -4.69 -4.82
N PHE A 33 12.92 -4.69 -5.30
CA PHE A 33 12.38 -5.74 -6.16
C PHE A 33 13.23 -5.98 -7.42
N LYS A 34 13.76 -4.93 -8.02
CA LYS A 34 14.70 -5.06 -9.14
C LYS A 34 15.87 -5.96 -8.82
N ARG A 35 16.42 -5.87 -7.60
CA ARG A 35 17.55 -6.73 -7.18
C ARG A 35 17.15 -8.21 -7.13
N ILE A 36 15.93 -8.52 -6.76
CA ILE A 36 15.40 -9.89 -6.78
C ILE A 36 15.40 -10.42 -8.22
N ASN A 37 14.84 -9.66 -9.15
CA ASN A 37 14.84 -10.01 -10.56
C ASN A 37 16.26 -10.16 -11.14
N ASP A 38 17.16 -9.27 -10.79
CA ASP A 38 18.56 -9.29 -11.26
C ASP A 38 19.34 -10.51 -10.73
N MET A 39 19.05 -10.96 -9.50
CA MET A 39 19.77 -12.08 -8.85
C MET A 39 19.16 -13.45 -9.14
N TYR A 40 17.82 -13.55 -9.18
CA TYR A 40 17.10 -14.82 -9.24
C TYR A 40 16.28 -15.00 -10.53
N GLY A 41 16.23 -13.98 -11.37
CA GLY A 41 15.47 -13.97 -12.62
C GLY A 41 14.00 -13.52 -12.46
N PRO A 42 13.35 -13.19 -13.60
CA PRO A 42 11.97 -12.68 -13.61
C PRO A 42 10.94 -13.66 -13.03
N SER A 43 11.12 -14.98 -13.23
CA SER A 43 10.20 -15.98 -12.69
C SER A 43 10.17 -15.96 -11.15
N ALA A 44 11.33 -15.83 -10.52
CA ALA A 44 11.42 -15.70 -9.06
C ALA A 44 10.76 -14.39 -8.58
N GLY A 45 10.93 -13.29 -9.33
CA GLY A 45 10.21 -12.05 -9.05
C GLY A 45 8.69 -12.20 -9.12
N ASP A 46 8.19 -12.93 -10.12
CA ASP A 46 6.75 -13.21 -10.24
C ASP A 46 6.22 -14.04 -9.04
N GLU A 47 6.97 -15.04 -8.59
CA GLU A 47 6.65 -15.82 -7.39
C GLU A 47 6.60 -14.95 -6.13
N VAL A 48 7.56 -14.04 -5.97
CA VAL A 48 7.58 -13.06 -4.88
C VAL A 48 6.34 -12.17 -4.93
N LEU A 49 5.97 -11.64 -6.11
CA LEU A 49 4.79 -10.81 -6.26
C LEU A 49 3.50 -11.54 -5.88
N VAL A 50 3.38 -12.82 -6.25
CA VAL A 50 2.24 -13.67 -5.88
C VAL A 50 2.20 -13.85 -4.36
N ALA A 51 3.31 -14.27 -3.75
CA ALA A 51 3.39 -14.50 -2.30
C ALA A 51 3.08 -13.21 -1.49
N VAL A 52 3.60 -12.07 -1.91
CA VAL A 52 3.31 -10.77 -1.28
C VAL A 52 1.83 -10.42 -1.43
N SER A 53 1.25 -10.60 -2.62
CA SER A 53 -0.18 -10.33 -2.84
C SER A 53 -1.09 -11.19 -1.96
N GLU A 54 -0.73 -12.46 -1.77
CA GLU A 54 -1.45 -13.38 -0.89
C GLU A 54 -1.31 -12.99 0.58
N ALA A 55 -0.10 -12.60 1.02
CA ALA A 55 0.13 -12.12 2.38
C ALA A 55 -0.68 -10.85 2.68
N VAL A 56 -0.70 -9.89 1.75
CA VAL A 56 -1.53 -8.68 1.87
C VAL A 56 -3.01 -9.07 1.96
N ARG A 57 -3.52 -9.86 1.02
CA ARG A 57 -4.93 -10.28 1.00
C ARG A 57 -5.37 -10.99 2.28
N SER A 58 -4.49 -11.78 2.87
CA SER A 58 -4.79 -12.52 4.12
C SER A 58 -5.04 -11.62 5.32
N ARG A 59 -4.67 -10.34 5.23
CA ARG A 59 -4.84 -9.33 6.27
C ARG A 59 -5.97 -8.36 6.02
N LEU A 60 -6.54 -8.37 4.80
CA LEU A 60 -7.63 -7.47 4.45
C LEU A 60 -8.95 -7.89 5.10
N CYS A 61 -9.74 -6.89 5.47
CA CYS A 61 -11.14 -7.08 5.84
C CYS A 61 -12.01 -7.26 4.58
N GLU A 62 -13.25 -7.74 4.77
CA GLU A 62 -14.16 -8.09 3.67
C GLU A 62 -14.45 -6.94 2.70
N ASP A 63 -14.48 -5.71 3.21
CA ASP A 63 -14.79 -4.50 2.44
C ASP A 63 -13.55 -3.76 1.92
N GLU A 64 -12.35 -4.30 2.12
CA GLU A 64 -11.10 -3.70 1.68
C GLU A 64 -10.67 -4.24 0.33
N ILE A 65 -10.06 -3.40 -0.48
CA ILE A 65 -9.75 -3.71 -1.88
C ILE A 65 -8.24 -3.62 -2.11
N LEU A 66 -7.65 -4.70 -2.62
CA LEU A 66 -6.27 -4.72 -3.12
C LEU A 66 -6.26 -4.52 -4.63
N VAL A 67 -5.53 -3.53 -5.09
CA VAL A 67 -5.30 -3.22 -6.50
C VAL A 67 -3.80 -3.28 -6.80
N ARG A 68 -3.41 -3.97 -7.85
CA ARG A 68 -2.04 -3.85 -8.37
C ARG A 68 -1.97 -2.59 -9.22
N TRP A 69 -1.19 -1.60 -8.75
CA TRP A 69 -1.09 -0.29 -9.36
C TRP A 69 -0.04 -0.22 -10.48
N GLY A 70 1.07 -0.93 -10.30
CA GLY A 70 2.18 -0.98 -11.25
C GLY A 70 2.92 -2.31 -11.14
N GLY A 71 4.17 -2.36 -11.65
CA GLY A 71 4.98 -3.59 -11.67
C GLY A 71 5.15 -4.24 -10.29
N GLU A 72 5.57 -3.45 -9.32
CA GLU A 72 5.88 -3.86 -7.93
C GLU A 72 5.09 -3.04 -6.90
N GLU A 73 4.14 -2.24 -7.37
CA GLU A 73 3.33 -1.34 -6.55
C GLU A 73 1.90 -1.85 -6.41
N PHE A 74 1.38 -1.73 -5.21
CA PHE A 74 0.02 -2.11 -4.84
C PHE A 74 -0.67 -0.96 -4.11
N ILE A 75 -1.97 -0.87 -4.27
CA ILE A 75 -2.83 0.02 -3.48
C ILE A 75 -3.81 -0.84 -2.70
N VAL A 76 -3.97 -0.53 -1.42
CA VAL A 76 -5.07 -1.03 -0.60
C VAL A 76 -5.99 0.14 -0.27
N ILE A 77 -7.26 -0.03 -0.58
CA ILE A 77 -8.31 0.87 -0.11
C ILE A 77 -8.77 0.31 1.22
N MET A 78 -8.42 1.02 2.29
CA MET A 78 -8.71 0.64 3.68
C MET A 78 -9.98 1.32 4.15
N LYS A 79 -10.75 0.63 4.98
CA LYS A 79 -11.94 1.13 5.64
C LYS A 79 -11.70 1.25 7.13
N GLN A 80 -12.11 2.36 7.73
CA GLN A 80 -12.03 2.53 9.18
C GLN A 80 -12.83 1.43 9.88
N ASN A 81 -12.16 0.76 10.79
CA ASN A 81 -12.72 -0.23 11.69
C ASN A 81 -12.23 0.05 13.12
N GLU A 82 -12.17 -0.95 13.98
CA GLU A 82 -11.66 -0.81 15.35
C GLU A 82 -10.15 -0.50 15.42
N ARG A 83 -9.40 -0.79 14.34
CA ARG A 83 -7.97 -0.52 14.22
C ARG A 83 -7.72 0.79 13.50
N ARG A 84 -6.65 1.50 13.87
CA ARG A 84 -6.18 2.66 13.11
C ARG A 84 -5.58 2.21 11.78
N PHE A 85 -5.65 3.04 10.75
CA PHE A 85 -5.07 2.76 9.44
C PHE A 85 -3.58 2.43 9.50
N GLU A 86 -2.84 3.15 10.34
CA GLU A 86 -1.42 2.91 10.55
C GLU A 86 -1.14 1.52 11.13
N GLU A 87 -1.90 1.11 12.14
CA GLU A 87 -1.77 -0.21 12.79
C GLU A 87 -2.07 -1.32 11.78
N HIS A 88 -3.12 -1.15 10.99
CA HIS A 88 -3.49 -2.13 9.96
C HIS A 88 -2.44 -2.22 8.85
N ALA A 89 -1.92 -1.09 8.36
CA ALA A 89 -0.82 -1.06 7.40
C ALA A 89 0.45 -1.72 7.96
N GLN A 90 0.74 -1.53 9.26
CA GLN A 90 1.87 -2.15 9.92
C GLN A 90 1.73 -3.68 10.02
N GLU A 91 0.54 -4.19 10.34
CA GLU A 91 0.27 -5.64 10.35
C GLU A 91 0.48 -6.27 8.96
N ILE A 92 0.07 -5.58 7.90
CA ILE A 92 0.31 -6.01 6.52
C ILE A 92 1.80 -6.03 6.21
N ARG A 93 2.52 -4.96 6.56
CA ARG A 93 3.98 -4.89 6.36
C ARG A 93 4.70 -6.04 7.07
N GLU A 94 4.35 -6.31 8.32
CA GLU A 94 4.94 -7.40 9.11
C GLU A 94 4.62 -8.78 8.52
N ALA A 95 3.42 -8.98 8.00
CA ALA A 95 3.05 -10.23 7.34
C ALA A 95 3.92 -10.51 6.11
N VAL A 96 4.26 -9.46 5.33
CA VAL A 96 5.18 -9.59 4.20
C VAL A 96 6.61 -9.88 4.65
N GLU A 97 7.10 -9.17 5.67
CA GLU A 97 8.44 -9.38 6.21
C GLU A 97 8.66 -10.79 6.75
N GLN A 98 7.60 -11.44 7.25
CA GLN A 98 7.64 -12.80 7.80
C GLN A 98 7.56 -13.91 6.74
N LEU A 99 7.38 -13.58 5.47
CA LEU A 99 7.36 -14.57 4.39
C LEU A 99 8.68 -15.34 4.32
N GLN A 100 8.57 -16.65 4.22
CA GLN A 100 9.72 -17.54 4.03
C GLN A 100 9.84 -17.85 2.54
N LEU A 101 10.68 -17.09 1.84
CA LEU A 101 10.89 -17.21 0.40
C LEU A 101 12.31 -17.71 0.09
N GLU A 102 12.47 -18.44 -1.01
CA GLU A 102 13.79 -18.89 -1.48
C GLU A 102 14.73 -17.71 -1.82
N THR A 103 14.15 -16.58 -2.21
CA THR A 103 14.85 -15.32 -2.48
C THR A 103 15.31 -14.59 -1.21
N GLY A 104 14.99 -15.13 -0.02
CA GLY A 104 15.27 -14.51 1.27
C GLY A 104 14.16 -13.57 1.72
N THR A 105 14.48 -12.72 2.69
CA THR A 105 13.51 -11.76 3.26
C THR A 105 13.15 -10.67 2.26
N VAL A 106 11.86 -10.47 2.05
CA VAL A 106 11.28 -9.39 1.25
C VAL A 106 10.57 -8.43 2.18
N THR A 107 10.71 -7.15 1.95
CA THR A 107 10.05 -6.09 2.71
C THR A 107 9.27 -5.16 1.79
N ILE A 108 8.37 -4.41 2.37
CA ILE A 108 7.60 -3.38 1.67
C ILE A 108 7.72 -2.05 2.40
N SER A 109 7.76 -0.99 1.63
CA SER A 109 7.55 0.38 2.12
C SER A 109 6.10 0.78 1.90
N VAL A 110 5.53 1.51 2.82
CA VAL A 110 4.10 1.85 2.81
C VAL A 110 3.90 3.32 3.07
N GLY A 111 3.11 3.96 2.22
CA GLY A 111 2.59 5.31 2.44
C GLY A 111 1.07 5.28 2.60
N VAL A 112 0.55 5.87 3.64
CA VAL A 112 -0.89 5.89 3.95
C VAL A 112 -1.39 7.32 4.01
N ALA A 113 -2.53 7.58 3.35
CA ALA A 113 -3.23 8.85 3.43
C ALA A 113 -4.73 8.64 3.65
N GLU A 114 -5.29 9.36 4.60
CA GLU A 114 -6.73 9.37 4.83
C GLU A 114 -7.42 10.13 3.70
N CYS A 115 -8.55 9.60 3.21
CA CYS A 115 -9.31 10.25 2.15
C CYS A 115 -9.94 11.53 2.64
N SER A 116 -9.60 12.64 1.99
CA SER A 116 -10.43 13.83 2.08
C SER A 116 -11.74 13.59 1.30
N LYS A 117 -12.86 14.04 1.87
CA LYS A 117 -14.21 13.81 1.31
C LYS A 117 -14.42 14.37 -0.10
N GLU A 118 -13.50 15.17 -0.60
CA GLU A 118 -13.68 15.98 -1.81
C GLU A 118 -12.78 15.55 -2.97
N ASN A 119 -11.66 14.84 -2.75
CA ASN A 119 -10.71 14.56 -3.82
C ASN A 119 -9.83 13.32 -3.56
N TYR A 120 -10.27 12.16 -4.06
CA TYR A 120 -9.51 10.91 -3.97
C TYR A 120 -8.18 10.94 -4.77
N GLN A 121 -8.09 11.74 -5.83
CA GLN A 121 -6.86 11.87 -6.62
C GLN A 121 -5.76 12.55 -5.80
N GLU A 122 -6.13 13.50 -4.96
CA GLU A 122 -5.22 14.14 -4.02
C GLU A 122 -4.77 13.16 -2.94
N THR A 123 -5.67 12.29 -2.47
CA THR A 123 -5.33 11.24 -1.51
C THR A 123 -4.28 10.27 -2.07
N ILE A 124 -4.36 9.89 -3.34
CA ILE A 124 -3.34 9.06 -3.99
C ILE A 124 -1.99 9.75 -4.00
N LYS A 125 -1.94 11.04 -4.32
CA LYS A 125 -0.68 11.83 -4.30
C LYS A 125 -0.10 11.91 -2.89
N HIS A 126 -0.94 12.09 -1.89
CA HIS A 126 -0.53 12.12 -0.49
C HIS A 126 0.06 10.78 -0.04
N ALA A 127 -0.59 9.66 -0.42
CA ALA A 127 -0.07 8.33 -0.14
C ALA A 127 1.28 8.08 -0.83
N ASP A 128 1.43 8.54 -2.09
CA ASP A 128 2.70 8.46 -2.83
C ASP A 128 3.81 9.30 -2.16
N THR A 129 3.49 10.51 -1.72
CA THR A 129 4.42 11.36 -0.95
C THR A 129 4.89 10.66 0.33
N ALA A 130 3.98 10.04 1.06
CA ALA A 130 4.30 9.28 2.27
C ALA A 130 5.13 8.04 1.95
N LEU A 131 4.82 7.31 0.86
CA LEU A 131 5.60 6.17 0.39
C LEU A 131 7.03 6.56 0.02
N TYR A 132 7.20 7.67 -0.69
CA TYR A 132 8.52 8.20 -1.01
C TYR A 132 9.34 8.48 0.24
N ARG A 133 8.72 9.07 1.28
CA ARG A 133 9.38 9.26 2.58
C ARG A 133 9.75 7.94 3.24
N ALA A 134 8.85 6.95 3.25
CA ALA A 134 9.13 5.63 3.79
C ALA A 134 10.40 5.01 3.15
N LYS A 135 10.51 5.11 1.82
CA LYS A 135 11.70 4.65 1.09
C LYS A 135 12.97 5.40 1.48
N ASN A 136 12.91 6.72 1.63
CA ASN A 136 14.07 7.55 1.99
C ASN A 136 14.50 7.39 3.45
N MET A 137 13.59 7.09 4.34
CA MET A 137 13.86 6.86 5.76
C MET A 137 14.46 5.47 6.06
N GLY A 138 14.73 4.66 5.04
CA GLY A 138 15.38 3.35 5.19
C GLY A 138 14.53 2.16 4.80
N ARG A 139 13.35 2.38 4.22
CA ARG A 139 12.43 1.33 3.76
C ARG A 139 11.83 0.51 4.90
N ASN A 140 11.11 -0.58 4.56
CA ASN A 140 10.50 -1.53 5.50
C ASN A 140 9.73 -0.83 6.63
N ARG A 141 8.86 0.10 6.27
CA ARG A 141 8.10 0.90 7.23
C ARG A 141 6.82 1.46 6.65
N VAL A 142 5.94 1.84 7.55
CA VAL A 142 4.74 2.62 7.28
C VAL A 142 5.01 4.09 7.58
N VAL A 143 4.55 4.97 6.71
CA VAL A 143 4.52 6.42 6.94
C VAL A 143 3.11 6.91 6.67
N MET A 144 2.53 7.59 7.65
CA MET A 144 1.26 8.31 7.49
C MET A 144 1.54 9.67 6.85
N TYR A 145 0.74 10.05 5.86
CA TYR A 145 0.80 11.40 5.30
C TYR A 145 0.35 12.44 6.32
N CYS A 146 1.05 13.56 6.35
CA CYS A 146 0.61 14.78 7.02
C CYS A 146 0.91 16.00 6.13
N SER A 147 0.13 17.07 6.25
CA SER A 147 0.21 18.26 5.39
C SER A 147 1.58 18.97 5.42
N GLU A 148 2.36 18.77 6.45
CA GLU A 148 3.73 19.30 6.57
C GLU A 148 4.69 18.66 5.56
N MET A 149 4.30 17.51 4.97
CA MET A 149 5.10 16.82 3.95
C MET A 149 5.14 17.55 2.62
N ASP A 150 4.18 18.40 2.33
CA ASP A 150 4.12 19.18 1.07
C ASP A 150 5.07 20.38 1.10
N SER A 151 5.42 20.87 2.29
CA SER A 151 6.48 21.86 2.42
C SER A 151 7.84 21.17 2.37
N ALA A 152 8.61 21.44 1.34
CA ALA A 152 9.86 20.77 0.97
C ALA A 152 11.03 20.99 1.94
N ASP A 153 10.83 20.96 3.25
CA ASP A 153 11.92 21.03 4.24
C ASP A 153 11.57 20.24 5.51
N ASN A 154 12.27 19.10 5.66
CA ASN A 154 12.65 18.45 6.92
C ASN A 154 11.69 18.48 8.14
N GLY A 155 10.40 18.24 7.97
CA GLY A 155 9.48 18.09 9.10
C GLY A 155 9.21 16.61 9.42
N TYR A 156 9.66 16.11 10.55
CA TYR A 156 9.11 14.90 11.14
C TYR A 156 7.73 15.24 11.70
N CYS A 157 6.71 14.54 11.21
CA CYS A 157 5.46 14.47 11.96
C CYS A 157 5.71 13.56 13.16
N GLY A 158 5.72 14.15 14.35
CA GLY A 158 5.86 13.43 15.61
C GLY A 158 4.60 12.67 16.00
#